data_228f62d09a148949c0fc1910b13608a1
#
_entry.id   228f62d09a148949c0fc1910b13608a1
#
_cell.length_a   1.000
_cell.length_b   1.000
_cell.length_c   1.000
_cell.angle_alpha   90.00
_cell.angle_beta   90.00
_cell.angle_gamma   90.00
#
_symmetry.space_group_name_H-M   'P 1'
#
loop_
_entity.id
_entity.type
_entity.pdbx_description
1 polymer ?
#
loop_
_entity_poly.entity_id
_entity_poly.type
_entity_poly.pdbx_seq_one_letter_code
_entity_poly.pdbx_strand_id
1 'polypeptide(L)'
;MKKIKVLLVCGSGASSGFMAANMRKAASAEGLDISIMAKSESEIENYIDEIDVLMVGPHLAYILDDIEEYTEGYDIPVILMKAEYYSSLDGEKAIKHLLEVVNS
;
A
#
# COMPACT_ATOMS: atom_id res chain seq x y z
N MET A 1 -8.43 -8.74 16.68
CA MET A 1 -8.51 -8.14 15.35
C MET A 1 -7.50 -8.78 14.41
N LYS A 2 -7.91 -9.04 13.19
CA LYS A 2 -7.02 -9.67 12.20
C LYS A 2 -6.00 -8.65 11.71
N LYS A 3 -4.73 -9.05 11.65
CA LYS A 3 -3.68 -8.19 11.11
C LYS A 3 -3.84 -8.01 9.61
N ILE A 4 -3.74 -6.78 9.15
CA ILE A 4 -3.77 -6.45 7.72
C ILE A 4 -2.33 -6.28 7.26
N LYS A 5 -1.93 -7.04 6.24
CA LYS A 5 -0.59 -6.95 5.66
C LYS A 5 -0.65 -6.15 4.36
N VAL A 6 0.04 -5.03 4.34
CA VAL A 6 0.04 -4.12 3.20
C VAL A 6 1.40 -4.10 2.54
N LEU A 7 1.42 -4.24 1.22
CA LEU A 7 2.63 -4.03 0.44
C LEU A 7 2.49 -2.68 -0.26
N LEU A 8 3.44 -1.79 -0.01
CA LEU A 8 3.49 -0.46 -0.63
C LEU A 8 4.55 -0.48 -1.72
N VAL A 9 4.15 -0.18 -2.95
CA VAL A 9 5.02 -0.26 -4.11
C VAL A 9 5.20 1.12 -4.74
N CYS A 10 6.46 1.54 -4.88
CA CYS A 10 6.81 2.79 -5.52
C CYS A 10 8.05 2.56 -6.40
N GLY A 11 8.16 3.32 -7.46
CA GLY A 11 9.21 3.09 -8.44
C GLY A 11 10.63 3.25 -7.94
N SER A 12 10.88 4.29 -7.15
CA SER A 12 12.24 4.60 -6.69
C SER A 12 12.62 3.99 -5.34
N GLY A 13 11.65 3.60 -4.56
CA GLY A 13 11.88 3.00 -3.26
C GLY A 13 12.12 3.97 -2.10
N ALA A 14 12.79 5.09 -2.34
CA ALA A 14 13.16 6.02 -1.27
C ALA A 14 11.94 6.68 -0.61
N SER A 15 11.06 7.26 -1.40
CA SER A 15 9.87 7.92 -0.86
C SER A 15 8.87 6.92 -0.27
N SER A 16 8.84 5.69 -0.80
CA SER A 16 7.95 4.66 -0.25
C SER A 16 8.36 4.26 1.16
N GLY A 17 9.66 4.28 1.46
CA GLY A 17 10.14 4.00 2.81
C GLY A 17 9.64 5.00 3.82
N PHE A 18 9.69 6.30 3.47
CA PHE A 18 9.17 7.35 4.35
C PHE A 18 7.65 7.26 4.49
N MET A 19 6.96 7.02 3.39
CA MET A 19 5.51 6.88 3.43
C MET A 19 5.09 5.70 4.31
N ALA A 20 5.76 4.56 4.16
CA ALA A 20 5.48 3.38 4.98
C ALA A 20 5.69 3.67 6.46
N ALA A 21 6.78 4.37 6.80
CA ALA A 21 7.06 4.73 8.19
C ALA A 21 5.96 5.61 8.76
N ASN A 22 5.51 6.60 8.00
CA ASN A 22 4.44 7.50 8.45
C ASN A 22 3.12 6.77 8.59
N MET A 23 2.83 5.83 7.70
CA MET A 23 1.63 5.00 7.80
C MET A 23 1.67 4.09 9.03
N ARG A 24 2.83 3.53 9.35
CA ARG A 24 3.00 2.71 10.56
C ARG A 24 2.72 3.52 11.81
N LYS A 25 3.22 4.77 11.85
CA LYS A 25 2.98 5.67 12.97
C LYS A 25 1.49 5.98 13.11
N ALA A 26 0.84 6.28 12.01
CA ALA A 26 -0.60 6.58 12.02
C ALA A 26 -1.42 5.39 12.49
N ALA A 27 -1.11 4.20 11.99
CA ALA A 27 -1.81 2.98 12.39
C ALA A 27 -1.62 2.70 13.88
N SER A 28 -0.40 2.83 14.36
CA SER A 28 -0.07 2.61 15.76
C SER A 28 -0.81 3.60 16.67
N ALA A 29 -0.88 4.86 16.26
CA ALA A 29 -1.57 5.90 17.04
C ALA A 29 -3.05 5.60 17.19
N GLU A 30 -3.65 4.92 16.21
CA GLU A 30 -5.07 4.56 16.25
C GLU A 30 -5.32 3.16 16.79
N GLY A 31 -4.27 2.47 17.22
CA GLY A 31 -4.41 1.11 17.76
C GLY A 31 -4.73 0.06 16.72
N LEU A 32 -4.38 0.31 15.45
CA LEU A 32 -4.67 -0.61 14.37
C LEU A 32 -3.53 -1.61 14.18
N ASP A 33 -3.87 -2.86 13.94
CA ASP A 33 -2.89 -3.91 13.70
C ASP A 33 -2.63 -4.04 12.19
N ILE A 34 -1.84 -3.12 11.66
CA ILE A 34 -1.53 -3.05 10.24
C ILE A 34 -0.02 -3.12 10.05
N SER A 35 0.42 -4.08 9.24
CA SER A 35 1.81 -4.25 8.88
C SER A 35 2.04 -3.67 7.49
N ILE A 36 3.03 -2.81 7.32
CA ILE A 36 3.29 -2.14 6.06
C ILE A 36 4.73 -2.38 5.63
N MET A 37 4.90 -2.93 4.44
CA MET A 37 6.20 -3.17 3.83
C MET A 37 6.32 -2.32 2.57
N ALA A 38 7.46 -1.65 2.40
CA ALA A 38 7.73 -0.89 1.19
C ALA A 38 8.75 -1.66 0.34
N LYS A 39 8.38 -1.98 -0.88
CA LYS A 39 9.22 -2.72 -1.83
C LYS A 39 9.09 -2.13 -3.22
N SER A 40 9.97 -2.52 -4.13
CA SER A 40 9.85 -2.11 -5.52
C SER A 40 8.82 -2.99 -6.24
N GLU A 41 8.32 -2.51 -7.38
CA GLU A 41 7.31 -3.23 -8.15
C GLU A 41 7.78 -4.63 -8.59
N SER A 42 9.08 -4.80 -8.80
CA SER A 42 9.63 -6.08 -9.23
C SER A 42 9.52 -7.17 -8.16
N GLU A 43 9.24 -6.78 -6.93
CA GLU A 43 9.12 -7.73 -5.82
C GLU A 43 7.68 -8.12 -5.50
N ILE A 44 6.71 -7.62 -6.23
CA ILE A 44 5.30 -7.95 -5.98
C ILE A 44 5.07 -9.45 -5.98
N GLU A 45 5.58 -10.15 -6.96
CA GLU A 45 5.41 -11.59 -7.09
C GLU A 45 5.95 -12.37 -5.89
N ASN A 46 6.99 -11.85 -5.24
CA ASN A 46 7.58 -12.51 -4.08
C ASN A 46 6.71 -12.43 -2.83
N TYR A 47 5.81 -11.44 -2.77
CA TYR A 47 5.01 -11.18 -1.58
C TYR A 47 3.51 -11.33 -1.81
N ILE A 48 3.10 -11.56 -3.06
CA ILE A 48 1.69 -11.53 -3.45
C ILE A 48 0.80 -12.47 -2.63
N ASP A 49 1.33 -13.63 -2.25
CA ASP A 49 0.56 -14.61 -1.48
C ASP A 49 0.63 -14.37 0.05
N GLU A 50 1.40 -13.36 0.47
CA GLU A 50 1.54 -13.05 1.90
C GLU A 50 0.82 -11.78 2.31
N ILE A 51 0.36 -10.97 1.35
CA ILE A 51 -0.24 -9.68 1.62
C ILE A 51 -1.75 -9.70 1.48
N ASP A 52 -2.41 -8.77 2.17
CA ASP A 52 -3.86 -8.62 2.11
C ASP A 52 -4.27 -7.47 1.20
N VAL A 53 -3.39 -6.48 1.01
CA VAL A 53 -3.67 -5.28 0.20
C VAL A 53 -2.40 -4.83 -0.47
N LEU A 54 -2.52 -4.37 -1.71
CA LEU A 54 -1.42 -3.77 -2.45
C LEU A 54 -1.72 -2.29 -2.67
N MET A 55 -0.83 -1.41 -2.19
CA MET A 55 -0.95 0.04 -2.43
C MET A 55 0.14 0.48 -3.39
N VAL A 56 -0.25 1.25 -4.40
CA VAL A 56 0.63 1.65 -5.50
C VAL A 56 0.80 3.16 -5.49
N GLY A 57 2.04 3.65 -5.60
CA GLY A 57 2.31 5.07 -5.67
C GLY A 57 1.65 5.71 -6.89
N PRO A 58 1.21 6.96 -6.79
CA PRO A 58 0.45 7.59 -7.89
C PRO A 58 1.26 7.73 -9.18
N HIS A 59 2.57 7.82 -9.08
CA HIS A 59 3.43 7.91 -10.27
C HIS A 59 3.57 6.58 -11.02
N LEU A 60 3.05 5.50 -10.48
CA LEU A 60 3.03 4.19 -11.14
C LEU A 60 1.67 3.85 -11.74
N ALA A 61 0.79 4.84 -11.90
CA ALA A 61 -0.53 4.61 -12.48
C ALA A 61 -0.45 3.97 -13.86
N TYR A 62 0.60 4.25 -14.61
CA TYR A 62 0.78 3.72 -15.97
C TYR A 62 1.01 2.21 -16.02
N ILE A 63 1.39 1.59 -14.89
CA ILE A 63 1.59 0.14 -14.84
C ILE A 63 0.49 -0.57 -14.04
N LEU A 64 -0.58 0.16 -13.71
CA LEU A 64 -1.66 -0.39 -12.90
C LEU A 64 -2.31 -1.62 -13.52
N ASP A 65 -2.50 -1.62 -14.83
CA ASP A 65 -3.05 -2.77 -15.55
C ASP A 65 -2.16 -4.01 -15.39
N ASP A 66 -0.85 -3.82 -15.48
CA ASP A 66 0.10 -4.92 -15.30
C ASP A 66 0.05 -5.46 -13.87
N ILE A 67 -0.07 -4.54 -12.90
CA ILE A 67 -0.16 -4.92 -11.49
C ILE A 67 -1.44 -5.71 -11.24
N GLU A 68 -2.55 -5.31 -11.85
CA GLU A 68 -3.81 -6.02 -11.71
C GLU A 68 -3.73 -7.44 -12.27
N GLU A 69 -2.94 -7.65 -13.33
CA GLU A 69 -2.71 -8.99 -13.86
C GLU A 69 -1.98 -9.88 -12.84
N TYR A 70 -1.01 -9.33 -12.13
CA TYR A 70 -0.28 -10.08 -11.11
C TYR A 70 -1.18 -10.48 -9.95
N THR A 71 -2.15 -9.64 -9.61
CA THR A 71 -3.04 -9.88 -8.47
C THR A 71 -4.30 -10.66 -8.83
N GLU A 72 -4.54 -10.88 -10.11
CA GLU A 72 -5.67 -11.67 -10.56
C GLU A 72 -5.58 -13.08 -10.00
N GLY A 73 -6.62 -13.55 -9.39
CA GLY A 73 -6.63 -14.86 -8.76
C GLY A 73 -6.23 -14.89 -7.29
N TYR A 74 -5.66 -13.79 -6.78
CA TYR A 74 -5.29 -13.70 -5.37
C TYR A 74 -6.31 -12.97 -4.51
N ASP A 75 -7.32 -12.36 -5.16
CA ASP A 75 -8.38 -11.63 -4.47
C ASP A 75 -7.84 -10.53 -3.55
N ILE A 76 -6.84 -9.79 -4.05
CA ILE A 76 -6.18 -8.72 -3.31
C ILE A 76 -6.61 -7.37 -3.88
N PRO A 77 -7.18 -6.46 -3.05
CA PRO A 77 -7.47 -5.11 -3.51
C PRO A 77 -6.19 -4.37 -3.90
N VAL A 78 -6.23 -3.68 -5.03
CA VAL A 78 -5.14 -2.83 -5.48
C VAL A 78 -5.60 -1.39 -5.34
N ILE A 79 -4.87 -0.60 -4.55
CA ILE A 79 -5.21 0.79 -4.26
C ILE A 79 -4.18 1.71 -4.90
N LEU A 80 -4.63 2.58 -5.80
CA LEU A 80 -3.75 3.62 -6.32
C LEU A 80 -3.79 4.77 -5.32
N MET A 81 -2.66 5.09 -4.71
CA MET A 81 -2.58 6.16 -3.73
C MET A 81 -2.83 7.51 -4.39
N LYS A 82 -3.42 8.41 -3.64
CA LYS A 82 -3.71 9.75 -4.15
C LYS A 82 -2.48 10.64 -4.06
N ALA A 83 -2.20 11.37 -5.13
CA ALA A 83 -1.05 12.28 -5.15
C ALA A 83 -1.10 13.31 -4.03
N GLU A 84 -2.30 13.74 -3.65
CA GLU A 84 -2.50 14.73 -2.60
C GLU A 84 -1.83 14.36 -1.29
N TYR A 85 -2.04 13.14 -0.81
CA TYR A 85 -1.43 12.73 0.45
C TYR A 85 -0.05 12.10 0.24
N TYR A 86 0.21 11.56 -0.95
CA TYR A 86 1.50 10.96 -1.22
C TYR A 86 2.60 12.01 -1.29
N SER A 87 2.35 13.14 -1.93
CA SER A 87 3.34 14.20 -2.06
C SER A 87 3.72 14.83 -0.72
N SER A 88 2.79 14.85 0.22
CA SER A 88 3.04 15.37 1.57
C SER A 88 3.45 14.28 2.55
N LEU A 89 3.51 13.03 2.11
CA LEU A 89 3.83 11.86 2.93
C LEU A 89 2.89 11.75 4.14
N ASP A 90 1.61 12.02 3.92
CA ASP A 90 0.60 12.01 4.97
C ASP A 90 0.12 10.60 5.25
N GLY A 91 0.73 9.97 6.24
CA GLY A 91 0.41 8.59 6.62
C GLY A 91 -1.01 8.42 7.15
N GLU A 92 -1.55 9.44 7.82
CA GLU A 92 -2.91 9.36 8.35
C GLU A 92 -3.94 9.26 7.23
N LYS A 93 -3.80 10.08 6.20
CA LYS A 93 -4.70 10.04 5.04
C LYS A 93 -4.55 8.75 4.26
N ALA A 94 -3.33 8.24 4.16
CA ALA A 94 -3.08 6.97 3.50
C ALA A 94 -3.75 5.81 4.23
N ILE A 95 -3.66 5.78 5.56
CA ILE A 95 -4.33 4.76 6.37
C ILE A 95 -5.84 4.87 6.24
N LYS A 96 -6.36 6.10 6.23
CA LYS A 96 -7.79 6.33 6.06
C LYS A 96 -8.28 5.79 4.71
N HIS A 97 -7.53 6.04 3.65
CA HIS A 97 -7.85 5.52 2.31
C HIS A 97 -7.84 4.00 2.30
N LEU A 98 -6.83 3.40 2.92
CA LEU A 98 -6.73 1.95 3.06
C LEU A 98 -7.97 1.38 3.74
N LEU A 99 -8.38 1.96 4.87
CA LEU A 99 -9.52 1.47 5.63
C LEU A 99 -10.83 1.63 4.86
N GLU A 100 -10.98 2.69 4.09
CA GLU A 100 -12.16 2.89 3.26
C GLU A 100 -12.32 1.76 2.24
N VAL A 101 -11.22 1.29 1.67
CA VAL A 101 -11.26 0.23 0.67
C VAL A 101 -11.50 -1.14 1.31
N VAL A 102 -10.77 -1.46 2.38
CA VAL A 102 -10.86 -2.80 2.96
C VAL A 102 -12.14 -3.01 3.78
N ASN A 103 -12.80 -1.94 4.22
CA ASN A 103 -14.04 -2.01 4.98
C ASN A 103 -15.28 -1.76 4.13
N SER A 104 -15.11 -1.55 2.84
CA SER A 104 -16.25 -1.29 1.94
C SER A 104 -16.98 -2.58 1.58
#